data_a3ba8493c4f7222a5d57c350b0116ffa
#
_entry.id   a3ba8493c4f7222a5d57c350b0116ffa
#
_cell.length_a   1.000
_cell.length_b   1.000
_cell.length_c   1.000
_cell.angle_alpha   90.00
_cell.angle_beta   90.00
_cell.angle_gamma   90.00
#
_symmetry.space_group_name_H-M   'P 1'
#
loop_
_entity.id
_entity.type
_entity.pdbx_description
1 polymer ?
#
loop_
_entity_poly.entity_id
_entity_poly.type
_entity_poly.pdbx_seq_one_letter_code
_entity_poly.pdbx_strand_id
1 'polypeptide(L)'
;MPLHSLYDPRQESGRFAESFRGAGCIVISGLGAGFHVAAILEDAPAGVVVVVEKDTGVLNSLLSHVPLVHLLGDPRLTIAAGAGMIRESILAAWQPAIMGGLRTASLRAWCEQERAFFDAAARETQAAIEAVRGDFSVQSHFGKRWFANIVMNLSRAGNTPAAFPRGDDAVVTAAGPSLDLALDELAAQRGKQVLVATDTSLPALLRWGIIPDAVLSIDCQNHGYHHFLQGIPPATASFLDLASPPLLARWLAAPIFVAGGHPFARYISSHWLRLPRIDMSGGNVAHAAVSLASVLGARRVTVYGADFCYPEGKAYARGTYLYDYFWSDQDRMSPAEARFFAFACGSIAGPARRQVRDGRVMYATPVLDGYRDRFLGLMESINADVIPVPGGGQALPRRGGALRAQEQASAADWPKATDAPESSWREFLSEYARSIELLPAFSPASPEPERELWHTLLPVAARVVKEGQVPGPGALEEARRWSLERVRRVIQEKSIPAYPTNDSPG
;
A
#
# COMPACT_ATOMS: atom_id res chain seq x y z
N MET A 1 27.83 -30.73 15.58
CA MET A 1 28.88 -29.80 15.10
C MET A 1 28.78 -28.52 15.94
N PRO A 2 29.88 -27.95 16.46
CA PRO A 2 29.80 -26.72 17.24
C PRO A 2 29.34 -25.57 16.38
N LEU A 3 28.50 -24.68 16.95
CA LEU A 3 27.96 -23.49 16.25
C LEU A 3 28.97 -22.34 16.19
N HIS A 4 29.96 -22.34 17.09
CA HIS A 4 31.00 -21.32 17.20
C HIS A 4 32.37 -21.98 17.34
N SER A 5 33.44 -21.22 17.14
CA SER A 5 34.80 -21.66 17.40
C SER A 5 34.94 -22.19 18.83
N LEU A 6 35.51 -23.38 18.97
CA LEU A 6 35.84 -23.96 20.28
C LEU A 6 37.08 -23.32 20.91
N TYR A 7 37.86 -22.57 20.11
CA TYR A 7 39.11 -21.97 20.56
C TYR A 7 38.92 -20.51 20.98
N ASP A 8 38.38 -19.66 20.13
CA ASP A 8 38.11 -18.26 20.42
C ASP A 8 36.85 -17.79 19.68
N PRO A 9 35.68 -17.91 20.28
CA PRO A 9 34.41 -17.49 19.68
C PRO A 9 34.27 -15.95 19.58
N ARG A 10 35.01 -15.19 20.43
CA ARG A 10 34.98 -13.72 20.37
C ARG A 10 35.77 -13.20 19.20
N GLN A 11 36.96 -13.75 18.94
CA GLN A 11 37.76 -13.36 17.78
C GLN A 11 37.04 -13.73 16.46
N GLU A 12 36.39 -14.92 16.41
CA GLU A 12 35.58 -15.33 15.28
C GLU A 12 34.44 -14.32 15.02
N SER A 13 33.69 -13.97 16.05
CA SER A 13 32.55 -13.05 15.94
C SER A 13 32.95 -11.63 15.61
N GLY A 14 34.09 -11.13 16.09
CA GLY A 14 34.63 -9.84 15.70
C GLY A 14 34.98 -9.77 14.21
N ARG A 15 35.67 -10.77 13.66
CA ARG A 15 35.94 -10.86 12.21
C ARG A 15 34.66 -10.97 11.38
N PHE A 16 33.67 -11.70 11.88
CA PHE A 16 32.36 -11.80 11.26
C PHE A 16 31.67 -10.44 11.21
N ALA A 17 31.61 -9.70 12.33
CA ALA A 17 31.00 -8.38 12.41
C ALA A 17 31.65 -7.35 11.48
N GLU A 18 32.99 -7.40 11.32
CA GLU A 18 33.71 -6.51 10.39
C GLU A 18 33.18 -6.61 8.96
N SER A 19 32.77 -7.79 8.52
CA SER A 19 32.23 -7.99 7.17
C SER A 19 30.88 -7.30 6.93
N PHE A 20 30.21 -6.86 8.00
CA PHE A 20 28.88 -6.22 7.96
C PHE A 20 28.91 -4.72 8.27
N ARG A 21 30.08 -4.13 8.45
CA ARG A 21 30.20 -2.66 8.66
C ARG A 21 29.44 -1.89 7.59
N GLY A 22 28.68 -0.90 8.01
CA GLY A 22 27.86 -0.06 7.14
C GLY A 22 26.56 -0.69 6.65
N ALA A 23 26.22 -1.91 7.09
CA ALA A 23 24.88 -2.48 6.86
C ALA A 23 23.88 -1.86 7.84
N GLY A 24 22.77 -1.34 7.32
CA GLY A 24 21.74 -0.75 8.16
C GLY A 24 20.82 -1.78 8.80
N CYS A 25 20.59 -2.90 8.12
CA CYS A 25 19.85 -4.04 8.65
C CYS A 25 20.60 -5.34 8.34
N ILE A 26 20.67 -6.22 9.33
CA ILE A 26 21.31 -7.53 9.17
C ILE A 26 20.31 -8.61 9.59
N VAL A 27 20.06 -9.57 8.70
CA VAL A 27 19.26 -10.76 8.99
C VAL A 27 20.21 -11.93 9.17
N ILE A 28 20.22 -12.52 10.38
CA ILE A 28 21.12 -13.63 10.73
C ILE A 28 20.28 -14.89 10.95
N SER A 29 20.61 -15.96 10.23
CA SER A 29 20.03 -17.29 10.45
C SER A 29 20.82 -18.05 11.49
N GLY A 30 20.19 -18.32 12.64
CA GLY A 30 20.77 -18.95 13.83
C GLY A 30 21.32 -17.96 14.86
N LEU A 31 20.84 -18.06 16.09
CA LEU A 31 21.32 -17.26 17.22
C LEU A 31 22.63 -17.82 17.79
N GLY A 32 22.72 -19.15 17.88
CA GLY A 32 23.82 -19.81 18.58
C GLY A 32 23.97 -19.32 20.01
N ALA A 33 25.20 -19.17 20.48
CA ALA A 33 25.50 -18.59 21.80
C ALA A 33 25.51 -17.05 21.80
N GLY A 34 25.02 -16.39 20.74
CA GLY A 34 24.87 -14.93 20.65
C GLY A 34 26.13 -14.13 20.34
N PHE A 35 27.31 -14.77 20.23
CA PHE A 35 28.58 -14.04 20.02
C PHE A 35 28.57 -13.18 18.76
N HIS A 36 28.06 -13.67 17.64
CA HIS A 36 28.00 -12.94 16.37
C HIS A 36 27.04 -11.75 16.46
N VAL A 37 25.90 -11.94 17.12
CA VAL A 37 24.89 -10.90 17.35
C VAL A 37 25.45 -9.80 18.26
N ALA A 38 26.10 -10.18 19.36
CA ALA A 38 26.76 -9.24 20.27
C ALA A 38 27.80 -8.38 19.54
N ALA A 39 28.71 -9.02 18.81
CA ALA A 39 29.74 -8.32 18.06
C ALA A 39 29.18 -7.34 17.02
N ILE A 40 28.11 -7.70 16.33
CA ILE A 40 27.44 -6.79 15.38
C ILE A 40 26.80 -5.60 16.11
N LEU A 41 26.11 -5.83 17.22
CA LEU A 41 25.44 -4.77 17.98
C LEU A 41 26.45 -3.80 18.62
N GLU A 42 27.65 -4.28 18.97
CA GLU A 42 28.75 -3.45 19.46
C GLU A 42 29.37 -2.59 18.35
N ASP A 43 29.60 -3.17 17.16
CA ASP A 43 30.33 -2.54 16.05
C ASP A 43 29.43 -1.75 15.07
N ALA A 44 28.09 -1.94 15.11
CA ALA A 44 27.13 -1.31 14.21
C ALA A 44 26.09 -0.45 14.96
N PRO A 45 26.48 0.72 15.50
CA PRO A 45 25.67 1.50 16.43
C PRO A 45 24.33 2.01 15.87
N ALA A 46 24.16 2.05 14.55
CA ALA A 46 22.94 2.54 13.90
C ALA A 46 22.11 1.42 13.24
N GLY A 47 22.57 0.19 13.26
CA GLY A 47 21.92 -0.92 12.58
C GLY A 47 20.87 -1.62 13.43
N VAL A 48 20.00 -2.38 12.78
CA VAL A 48 19.10 -3.35 13.41
C VAL A 48 19.50 -4.76 13.00
N VAL A 49 19.28 -5.71 13.90
CA VAL A 49 19.57 -7.13 13.69
C VAL A 49 18.29 -7.93 13.85
N VAL A 50 17.93 -8.69 12.82
CA VAL A 50 16.85 -9.67 12.86
C VAL A 50 17.48 -11.05 12.92
N VAL A 51 17.29 -11.76 14.01
CA VAL A 51 17.73 -13.15 14.15
C VAL A 51 16.60 -14.09 13.79
N VAL A 52 16.87 -15.01 12.89
CA VAL A 52 15.94 -16.06 12.50
C VAL A 52 16.29 -17.34 13.24
N GLU A 53 15.36 -17.85 14.05
CA GLU A 53 15.50 -19.10 14.76
C GLU A 53 14.38 -20.08 14.37
N LYS A 54 14.62 -21.38 14.45
CA LYS A 54 13.72 -22.42 13.96
C LYS A 54 12.34 -22.35 14.58
N ASP A 55 12.31 -22.30 15.91
CA ASP A 55 11.08 -22.24 16.70
C ASP A 55 11.35 -21.74 18.12
N THR A 56 10.28 -21.52 18.86
CA THR A 56 10.36 -21.09 20.27
C THR A 56 10.96 -22.13 21.19
N GLY A 57 10.88 -23.43 20.85
CA GLY A 57 11.47 -24.51 21.64
C GLY A 57 12.99 -24.47 21.60
N VAL A 58 13.58 -24.28 20.42
CA VAL A 58 15.02 -24.06 20.25
C VAL A 58 15.47 -22.80 20.99
N LEU A 59 14.72 -21.69 20.84
CA LEU A 59 15.02 -20.44 21.52
C LEU A 59 15.00 -20.63 23.07
N ASN A 60 13.99 -21.26 23.61
CA ASN A 60 13.90 -21.55 25.06
C ASN A 60 15.05 -22.43 25.54
N SER A 61 15.44 -23.42 24.75
CA SER A 61 16.60 -24.27 25.04
C SER A 61 17.90 -23.47 25.10
N LEU A 62 18.11 -22.56 24.12
CA LEU A 62 19.26 -21.66 24.10
C LEU A 62 19.29 -20.76 25.35
N LEU A 63 18.16 -20.14 25.68
CA LEU A 63 18.02 -19.24 26.83
C LEU A 63 18.26 -19.97 28.18
N SER A 64 17.99 -21.29 28.25
CA SER A 64 18.23 -22.09 29.45
C SER A 64 19.72 -22.41 29.68
N HIS A 65 20.54 -22.35 28.62
CA HIS A 65 21.95 -22.76 28.68
C HIS A 65 22.93 -21.60 28.46
N VAL A 66 22.49 -20.50 27.87
CA VAL A 66 23.33 -19.35 27.53
C VAL A 66 22.76 -18.06 28.12
N PRO A 67 23.56 -17.24 28.79
CA PRO A 67 23.10 -15.98 29.39
C PRO A 67 22.92 -14.89 28.34
N LEU A 68 21.82 -14.94 27.61
CA LEU A 68 21.50 -14.01 26.49
C LEU A 68 20.67 -12.78 26.92
N VAL A 69 20.37 -12.64 28.22
CA VAL A 69 19.50 -11.58 28.75
C VAL A 69 19.96 -10.18 28.33
N HIS A 70 21.26 -9.95 28.32
CA HIS A 70 21.84 -8.66 27.88
C HIS A 70 21.60 -8.35 26.40
N LEU A 71 21.51 -9.36 25.55
CA LEU A 71 21.18 -9.19 24.12
C LEU A 71 19.71 -8.93 23.89
N LEU A 72 18.85 -9.67 24.63
CA LEU A 72 17.39 -9.57 24.49
C LEU A 72 16.84 -8.19 24.89
N GLY A 73 17.58 -7.45 25.73
CA GLY A 73 17.24 -6.08 26.11
C GLY A 73 17.66 -5.02 25.10
N ASP A 74 18.41 -5.36 24.05
CA ASP A 74 18.82 -4.38 23.04
C ASP A 74 17.65 -4.07 22.09
N PRO A 75 17.19 -2.79 22.00
CA PRO A 75 16.04 -2.41 21.18
C PRO A 75 16.28 -2.58 19.66
N ARG A 76 17.53 -2.79 19.24
CA ARG A 76 17.91 -3.04 17.85
C ARG A 76 17.79 -4.52 17.47
N LEU A 77 17.57 -5.42 18.43
CA LEU A 77 17.45 -6.85 18.20
C LEU A 77 15.98 -7.28 18.09
N THR A 78 15.68 -7.97 17.01
CA THR A 78 14.39 -8.67 16.82
C THR A 78 14.66 -10.15 16.60
N ILE A 79 13.89 -11.02 17.25
CA ILE A 79 13.99 -12.48 17.05
C ILE A 79 12.73 -13.01 16.37
N ALA A 80 12.90 -13.58 15.19
CA ALA A 80 11.87 -14.27 14.43
C ALA A 80 11.97 -15.79 14.70
N ALA A 81 11.16 -16.31 15.61
CA ALA A 81 11.10 -17.73 15.92
C ALA A 81 10.03 -18.43 15.08
N GLY A 82 10.48 -19.13 14.04
CA GLY A 82 9.63 -19.81 13.05
C GLY A 82 9.52 -19.04 11.72
N ALA A 83 9.36 -19.80 10.63
CA ALA A 83 9.33 -19.23 9.26
C ALA A 83 8.21 -18.19 9.09
N GLY A 84 7.04 -18.37 9.71
CA GLY A 84 5.90 -17.46 9.63
C GLY A 84 6.15 -16.08 10.24
N MET A 85 7.13 -15.93 11.14
CA MET A 85 7.46 -14.66 11.78
C MET A 85 8.48 -13.82 11.02
N ILE A 86 9.22 -14.43 10.07
CA ILE A 86 10.37 -13.80 9.40
C ILE A 86 9.96 -12.54 8.64
N ARG A 87 8.92 -12.68 7.81
CA ARG A 87 8.44 -11.59 6.97
C ARG A 87 8.01 -10.39 7.80
N GLU A 88 7.18 -10.62 8.80
CA GLU A 88 6.66 -9.55 9.69
C GLU A 88 7.80 -8.86 10.45
N SER A 89 8.74 -9.64 10.99
CA SER A 89 9.90 -9.11 11.71
C SER A 89 10.78 -8.22 10.83
N ILE A 90 11.03 -8.60 9.57
CA ILE A 90 11.83 -7.78 8.64
C ILE A 90 11.07 -6.52 8.24
N LEU A 91 9.76 -6.62 7.93
CA LEU A 91 8.92 -5.48 7.57
C LEU A 91 8.85 -4.43 8.70
N ALA A 92 8.80 -4.89 9.96
CA ALA A 92 8.78 -4.01 11.12
C ALA A 92 10.15 -3.37 11.41
N ALA A 93 11.24 -4.13 11.26
CA ALA A 93 12.58 -3.70 11.65
C ALA A 93 13.29 -2.86 10.58
N TRP A 94 13.16 -3.19 9.29
CA TRP A 94 13.96 -2.55 8.24
C TRP A 94 13.29 -1.37 7.57
N GLN A 95 13.87 -0.18 7.77
CA GLN A 95 13.43 1.08 7.17
C GLN A 95 14.53 1.62 6.22
N PRO A 96 14.47 1.35 4.90
CA PRO A 96 15.55 1.69 3.96
C PRO A 96 15.91 3.17 3.91
N ALA A 97 14.95 4.07 4.11
CA ALA A 97 15.20 5.52 4.10
C ALA A 97 16.13 5.97 5.23
N ILE A 98 16.13 5.25 6.37
CA ILE A 98 16.93 5.58 7.55
C ILE A 98 18.17 4.69 7.63
N MET A 99 17.98 3.40 7.37
CA MET A 99 19.01 2.38 7.64
C MET A 99 19.84 2.04 6.39
N GLY A 100 19.33 2.34 5.19
CA GLY A 100 19.98 1.95 3.96
C GLY A 100 19.81 0.45 3.65
N GLY A 101 20.93 -0.20 3.26
CA GLY A 101 20.91 -1.56 2.77
C GLY A 101 20.72 -2.65 3.83
N LEU A 102 20.09 -3.76 3.41
CA LEU A 102 20.01 -4.99 4.20
C LEU A 102 21.04 -6.00 3.71
N ARG A 103 21.67 -6.70 4.65
CA ARG A 103 22.54 -7.86 4.39
C ARG A 103 22.04 -9.08 5.13
N THR A 104 22.28 -10.25 4.56
CA THR A 104 21.96 -11.54 5.18
C THR A 104 23.23 -12.26 5.62
N ALA A 105 23.15 -12.95 6.74
CA ALA A 105 24.21 -13.77 7.29
C ALA A 105 23.64 -15.11 7.79
N SER A 106 24.51 -16.08 7.97
CA SER A 106 24.10 -17.38 8.53
C SER A 106 25.24 -18.04 9.27
N LEU A 107 24.92 -18.75 10.35
CA LEU A 107 25.85 -19.63 11.01
C LEU A 107 25.90 -20.96 10.21
N ARG A 108 27.04 -21.24 9.61
CA ARG A 108 27.21 -22.38 8.70
C ARG A 108 26.76 -23.71 9.34
N ALA A 109 27.20 -23.97 10.55
CA ALA A 109 26.86 -25.20 11.27
C ALA A 109 25.34 -25.32 11.53
N TRP A 110 24.66 -24.20 11.81
CA TRP A 110 23.22 -24.17 11.99
C TRP A 110 22.49 -24.47 10.67
N CYS A 111 22.93 -23.88 9.56
CA CYS A 111 22.35 -24.14 8.23
C CYS A 111 22.51 -25.59 7.78
N GLU A 112 23.64 -26.23 8.11
CA GLU A 112 23.89 -27.63 7.80
C GLU A 112 23.00 -28.58 8.61
N GLN A 113 22.74 -28.26 9.88
CA GLN A 113 21.88 -29.06 10.76
C GLN A 113 20.39 -28.91 10.43
N GLU A 114 19.95 -27.69 10.10
CA GLU A 114 18.54 -27.32 9.89
C GLU A 114 18.26 -26.95 8.44
N ARG A 115 18.82 -27.70 7.50
CA ARG A 115 18.81 -27.37 6.06
C ARG A 115 17.42 -27.05 5.51
N ALA A 116 16.43 -27.89 5.81
CA ALA A 116 15.06 -27.70 5.31
C ALA A 116 14.42 -26.40 5.83
N PHE A 117 14.65 -26.07 7.11
CA PHE A 117 14.19 -24.83 7.69
C PHE A 117 14.94 -23.63 7.10
N PHE A 118 16.27 -23.74 6.94
CA PHE A 118 17.07 -22.67 6.35
C PHE A 118 16.61 -22.31 4.94
N ASP A 119 16.34 -23.31 4.08
CA ASP A 119 15.85 -23.07 2.73
C ASP A 119 14.47 -22.39 2.71
N ALA A 120 13.60 -22.72 3.67
CA ALA A 120 12.32 -22.02 3.85
C ALA A 120 12.51 -20.59 4.36
N ALA A 121 13.35 -20.40 5.38
CA ALA A 121 13.67 -19.10 5.96
C ALA A 121 14.32 -18.16 4.92
N ALA A 122 15.19 -18.67 4.06
CA ALA A 122 15.81 -17.92 2.99
C ALA A 122 14.76 -17.40 1.98
N ARG A 123 13.77 -18.23 1.62
CA ARG A 123 12.66 -17.80 0.73
C ARG A 123 11.82 -16.71 1.37
N GLU A 124 11.43 -16.86 2.64
CA GLU A 124 10.65 -15.83 3.36
C GLU A 124 11.45 -14.52 3.53
N THR A 125 12.74 -14.63 3.82
CA THR A 125 13.64 -13.47 3.90
C THR A 125 13.71 -12.74 2.56
N GLN A 126 13.88 -13.46 1.46
CA GLN A 126 13.94 -12.87 0.12
C GLN A 126 12.61 -12.20 -0.25
N ALA A 127 11.49 -12.85 0.02
CA ALA A 127 10.16 -12.30 -0.22
C ALA A 127 9.93 -11.01 0.62
N ALA A 128 10.38 -10.98 1.87
CA ALA A 128 10.32 -9.78 2.71
C ALA A 128 11.17 -8.64 2.15
N ILE A 129 12.40 -8.93 1.71
CA ILE A 129 13.30 -7.95 1.09
C ILE A 129 12.65 -7.34 -0.16
N GLU A 130 12.06 -8.15 -1.02
CA GLU A 130 11.37 -7.68 -2.23
C GLU A 130 10.17 -6.82 -1.90
N ALA A 131 9.38 -7.19 -0.89
CA ALA A 131 8.23 -6.41 -0.42
C ALA A 131 8.67 -5.02 0.09
N VAL A 132 9.68 -4.94 0.97
CA VAL A 132 10.19 -3.66 1.50
C VAL A 132 10.79 -2.81 0.38
N ARG A 133 11.56 -3.40 -0.54
CA ARG A 133 12.14 -2.66 -1.68
C ARG A 133 11.05 -2.12 -2.61
N GLY A 134 10.02 -2.92 -2.87
CA GLY A 134 8.86 -2.49 -3.66
C GLY A 134 8.15 -1.30 -3.02
N ASP A 135 7.84 -1.39 -1.73
CA ASP A 135 7.21 -0.31 -0.98
C ASP A 135 8.09 0.95 -0.92
N PHE A 136 9.38 0.80 -0.61
CA PHE A 136 10.34 1.91 -0.64
C PHE A 136 10.43 2.57 -2.02
N SER A 137 10.41 1.80 -3.10
CA SER A 137 10.40 2.34 -4.47
C SER A 137 9.19 3.25 -4.71
N VAL A 138 8.00 2.82 -4.30
CA VAL A 138 6.76 3.59 -4.43
C VAL A 138 6.81 4.84 -3.54
N GLN A 139 7.20 4.70 -2.27
CA GLN A 139 7.37 5.82 -1.34
C GLN A 139 8.38 6.85 -1.87
N SER A 140 9.52 6.39 -2.41
CA SER A 140 10.54 7.27 -2.98
C SER A 140 10.04 8.05 -4.21
N HIS A 141 9.03 7.55 -4.90
CA HIS A 141 8.42 8.25 -6.03
C HIS A 141 7.36 9.26 -5.59
N PHE A 142 6.49 8.87 -4.67
CA PHE A 142 5.29 9.63 -4.34
C PHE A 142 5.28 10.29 -2.95
N GLY A 143 6.25 10.00 -2.06
CA GLY A 143 6.17 10.36 -0.65
C GLY A 143 5.91 11.83 -0.36
N LYS A 144 6.62 12.75 -1.01
CA LYS A 144 6.36 14.20 -0.88
C LYS A 144 4.97 14.58 -1.42
N ARG A 145 4.52 13.96 -2.52
CA ARG A 145 3.22 14.23 -3.12
C ARG A 145 2.08 13.76 -2.21
N TRP A 146 2.16 12.56 -1.70
CA TRP A 146 1.19 12.04 -0.73
C TRP A 146 1.05 12.95 0.48
N PHE A 147 2.17 13.28 1.12
CA PHE A 147 2.16 14.16 2.27
C PHE A 147 1.53 15.53 1.96
N ALA A 148 1.93 16.16 0.85
CA ALA A 148 1.40 17.44 0.43
C ALA A 148 -0.11 17.39 0.13
N ASN A 149 -0.57 16.35 -0.57
CA ASN A 149 -1.99 16.16 -0.87
C ASN A 149 -2.80 15.96 0.41
N ILE A 150 -2.33 15.10 1.32
CA ILE A 150 -2.99 14.87 2.62
C ILE A 150 -3.17 16.17 3.38
N VAL A 151 -2.11 16.96 3.57
CA VAL A 151 -2.18 18.25 4.29
C VAL A 151 -3.21 19.18 3.66
N MET A 152 -3.26 19.24 2.32
CA MET A 152 -4.22 20.12 1.61
C MET A 152 -5.66 19.61 1.68
N ASN A 153 -5.87 18.30 1.74
CA ASN A 153 -7.22 17.72 1.77
C ASN A 153 -7.88 17.79 3.13
N LEU A 154 -7.13 18.00 4.22
CA LEU A 154 -7.69 18.05 5.58
C LEU A 154 -8.77 19.14 5.74
N SER A 155 -8.66 20.25 5.02
CA SER A 155 -9.67 21.29 5.02
C SER A 155 -11.05 20.85 4.55
N ARG A 156 -11.14 19.70 3.88
CA ARG A 156 -12.38 19.11 3.36
C ARG A 156 -12.72 17.75 3.99
N ALA A 157 -11.80 17.16 4.74
CA ALA A 157 -11.97 15.81 5.28
C ALA A 157 -13.03 15.73 6.40
N GLY A 158 -13.32 16.83 7.09
CA GLY A 158 -14.32 16.87 8.16
C GLY A 158 -15.78 16.80 7.70
N ASN A 159 -16.04 16.88 6.40
CA ASN A 159 -17.41 16.85 5.86
C ASN A 159 -17.80 15.40 5.53
N THR A 160 -18.18 14.62 6.54
CA THR A 160 -18.70 13.27 6.31
C THR A 160 -20.18 13.35 5.91
N PRO A 161 -20.61 12.78 4.77
CA PRO A 161 -22.01 12.78 4.37
C PRO A 161 -22.87 11.98 5.36
N ALA A 162 -24.10 12.44 5.57
CA ALA A 162 -25.06 11.79 6.48
C ALA A 162 -25.46 10.38 6.04
N ALA A 163 -25.35 10.06 4.74
CA ALA A 163 -25.71 8.78 4.17
C ALA A 163 -24.80 8.42 2.99
N PHE A 164 -24.53 7.14 2.85
CA PHE A 164 -23.80 6.55 1.72
C PHE A 164 -24.33 5.16 1.44
N PRO A 165 -24.12 4.62 0.21
CA PRO A 165 -24.68 3.35 -0.19
C PRO A 165 -24.14 2.20 0.66
N ARG A 166 -25.07 1.31 1.10
CA ARG A 166 -24.74 0.09 1.87
C ARG A 166 -25.60 -1.06 1.38
N GLY A 167 -25.08 -2.27 1.47
CA GLY A 167 -25.84 -3.48 1.14
C GLY A 167 -25.01 -4.73 1.35
N ASP A 168 -25.71 -5.84 1.59
CA ASP A 168 -25.08 -7.17 1.76
C ASP A 168 -24.48 -7.69 0.46
N ASP A 169 -25.02 -7.28 -0.69
CA ASP A 169 -24.54 -7.63 -2.02
C ASP A 169 -24.02 -6.38 -2.73
N ALA A 170 -22.79 -6.44 -3.21
CA ALA A 170 -22.18 -5.38 -4.00
C ALA A 170 -21.64 -5.89 -5.34
N VAL A 171 -21.58 -4.98 -6.29
CA VAL A 171 -20.89 -5.16 -7.57
C VAL A 171 -19.73 -4.18 -7.61
N VAL A 172 -18.54 -4.66 -7.95
CA VAL A 172 -17.38 -3.83 -8.22
C VAL A 172 -17.06 -3.89 -9.71
N THR A 173 -16.88 -2.73 -10.35
CA THR A 173 -16.41 -2.67 -11.73
C THR A 173 -14.97 -2.17 -11.80
N ALA A 174 -14.08 -3.01 -12.29
CA ALA A 174 -12.78 -2.62 -12.80
C ALA A 174 -12.90 -2.24 -14.28
N ALA A 175 -11.83 -1.71 -14.87
CA ALA A 175 -11.87 -1.14 -16.21
C ALA A 175 -11.22 -2.03 -17.28
N GLY A 176 -11.02 -3.31 -17.02
CA GLY A 176 -10.50 -4.24 -18.02
C GLY A 176 -11.47 -4.47 -19.18
N PRO A 177 -10.99 -4.88 -20.36
CA PRO A 177 -11.81 -5.03 -21.57
C PRO A 177 -13.02 -5.95 -21.44
N SER A 178 -12.98 -6.93 -20.50
CA SER A 178 -14.11 -7.82 -20.25
C SER A 178 -15.34 -7.11 -19.67
N LEU A 179 -15.18 -5.87 -19.16
CA LEU A 179 -16.32 -5.06 -18.72
C LEU A 179 -17.30 -4.79 -19.85
N ASP A 180 -16.82 -4.64 -21.09
CA ASP A 180 -17.65 -4.42 -22.29
C ASP A 180 -18.70 -5.53 -22.49
N LEU A 181 -18.37 -6.76 -22.05
CA LEU A 181 -19.25 -7.92 -22.20
C LEU A 181 -20.33 -7.98 -21.11
N ALA A 182 -20.22 -7.17 -20.07
CA ALA A 182 -21.09 -7.20 -18.90
C ALA A 182 -22.04 -6.00 -18.82
N LEU A 183 -21.91 -5.00 -19.69
CA LEU A 183 -22.63 -3.73 -19.57
C LEU A 183 -24.16 -3.91 -19.66
N ASP A 184 -24.67 -4.77 -20.54
CA ASP A 184 -26.10 -5.06 -20.65
C ASP A 184 -26.63 -5.75 -19.38
N GLU A 185 -25.88 -6.71 -18.83
CA GLU A 185 -26.22 -7.39 -17.59
C GLU A 185 -26.23 -6.42 -16.41
N LEU A 186 -25.19 -5.57 -16.30
CA LEU A 186 -25.09 -4.55 -15.26
C LEU A 186 -26.26 -3.56 -15.31
N ALA A 187 -26.66 -3.13 -16.52
CA ALA A 187 -27.81 -2.26 -16.72
C ALA A 187 -29.12 -2.93 -16.26
N ALA A 188 -29.32 -4.20 -16.62
CA ALA A 188 -30.50 -4.98 -16.25
C ALA A 188 -30.60 -5.29 -14.74
N GLN A 189 -29.46 -5.35 -14.05
CA GLN A 189 -29.39 -5.62 -12.60
C GLN A 189 -29.33 -4.35 -11.74
N ARG A 190 -29.34 -3.17 -12.36
CA ARG A 190 -29.22 -1.89 -11.63
C ARG A 190 -30.34 -1.73 -10.59
N GLY A 191 -29.97 -1.28 -9.37
CA GLY A 191 -30.90 -1.10 -8.25
C GLY A 191 -31.09 -2.34 -7.35
N LYS A 192 -30.55 -3.50 -7.72
CA LYS A 192 -30.62 -4.73 -6.90
C LYS A 192 -29.44 -4.88 -5.93
N GLN A 193 -28.31 -4.28 -6.27
CA GLN A 193 -27.04 -4.38 -5.55
C GLN A 193 -26.35 -3.02 -5.51
N VAL A 194 -25.48 -2.81 -4.53
CA VAL A 194 -24.65 -1.60 -4.48
C VAL A 194 -23.57 -1.68 -5.56
N LEU A 195 -23.57 -0.76 -6.51
CA LEU A 195 -22.58 -0.69 -7.57
C LEU A 195 -21.45 0.28 -7.21
N VAL A 196 -20.26 -0.25 -6.97
CA VAL A 196 -19.02 0.49 -6.71
C VAL A 196 -18.16 0.50 -7.97
N ALA A 197 -18.02 1.66 -8.60
CA ALA A 197 -17.16 1.84 -9.75
C ALA A 197 -15.73 2.21 -9.31
N THR A 198 -14.73 1.70 -10.04
CA THR A 198 -13.42 2.34 -10.01
C THR A 198 -13.48 3.64 -10.82
N ASP A 199 -12.64 4.62 -10.50
CA ASP A 199 -12.52 5.86 -11.27
C ASP A 199 -12.32 5.58 -12.78
N THR A 200 -11.46 4.63 -13.10
CA THR A 200 -11.17 4.26 -14.48
C THR A 200 -12.37 3.63 -15.21
N SER A 201 -13.26 2.92 -14.53
CA SER A 201 -14.47 2.31 -15.13
C SER A 201 -15.65 3.28 -15.22
N LEU A 202 -15.66 4.34 -14.41
CA LEU A 202 -16.76 5.30 -14.33
C LEU A 202 -17.17 5.86 -15.71
N PRO A 203 -16.25 6.37 -16.56
CA PRO A 203 -16.64 6.91 -17.86
C PRO A 203 -17.32 5.88 -18.77
N ALA A 204 -16.86 4.63 -18.75
CA ALA A 204 -17.46 3.55 -19.51
C ALA A 204 -18.90 3.27 -19.06
N LEU A 205 -19.15 3.20 -17.75
CA LEU A 205 -20.50 3.01 -17.20
C LEU A 205 -21.44 4.16 -17.59
N LEU A 206 -20.99 5.42 -17.41
CA LEU A 206 -21.82 6.59 -17.71
C LEU A 206 -22.21 6.67 -19.20
N ARG A 207 -21.34 6.26 -20.12
CA ARG A 207 -21.68 6.18 -21.55
C ARG A 207 -22.77 5.17 -21.86
N TRP A 208 -22.91 4.14 -21.04
CA TRP A 208 -23.99 3.14 -21.14
C TRP A 208 -25.22 3.49 -20.29
N GLY A 209 -25.26 4.70 -19.73
CA GLY A 209 -26.36 5.15 -18.89
C GLY A 209 -26.42 4.44 -17.52
N ILE A 210 -25.34 3.76 -17.12
CA ILE A 210 -25.25 3.05 -15.84
C ILE A 210 -24.67 4.00 -14.80
N ILE A 211 -25.51 4.44 -13.86
CA ILE A 211 -25.10 5.34 -12.77
C ILE A 211 -24.68 4.48 -11.58
N PRO A 212 -23.41 4.49 -11.15
CA PRO A 212 -22.99 3.76 -9.96
C PRO A 212 -23.46 4.45 -8.67
N ASP A 213 -23.60 3.67 -7.58
CA ASP A 213 -23.92 4.20 -6.25
C ASP A 213 -22.70 4.84 -5.60
N ALA A 214 -21.51 4.34 -5.93
CA ALA A 214 -20.24 4.84 -5.42
C ALA A 214 -19.17 4.80 -6.51
N VAL A 215 -18.20 5.71 -6.43
CA VAL A 215 -16.96 5.69 -7.20
C VAL A 215 -15.77 5.85 -6.24
N LEU A 216 -14.71 5.08 -6.47
CA LEU A 216 -13.47 5.17 -5.71
C LEU A 216 -12.31 5.61 -6.60
N SER A 217 -11.54 6.60 -6.12
CA SER A 217 -10.24 6.98 -6.69
C SER A 217 -9.16 6.98 -5.62
N ILE A 218 -8.02 6.36 -5.91
CA ILE A 218 -6.88 6.25 -4.99
C ILE A 218 -5.57 6.83 -5.56
N ASP A 219 -5.56 7.26 -6.82
CA ASP A 219 -4.34 7.82 -7.42
C ASP A 219 -4.04 9.21 -6.84
N CYS A 220 -2.79 9.43 -6.47
CA CYS A 220 -2.30 10.71 -5.98
C CYS A 220 -1.88 11.69 -7.08
N GLN A 221 -1.94 11.27 -8.34
CA GLN A 221 -1.47 12.03 -9.49
C GLN A 221 -2.60 12.82 -10.14
N ASN A 222 -2.30 14.03 -10.61
CA ASN A 222 -3.30 14.92 -11.19
C ASN A 222 -4.00 14.35 -12.43
N HIS A 223 -3.37 13.43 -13.18
CA HIS A 223 -4.02 12.84 -14.34
C HIS A 223 -5.22 11.94 -13.98
N GLY A 224 -5.36 11.49 -12.73
CA GLY A 224 -6.59 10.85 -12.25
C GLY A 224 -7.84 11.69 -12.45
N TYR A 225 -7.71 13.02 -12.56
CA TYR A 225 -8.82 13.92 -12.93
C TYR A 225 -9.49 13.56 -14.26
N HIS A 226 -8.74 13.02 -15.22
CA HIS A 226 -9.28 12.67 -16.54
C HIS A 226 -10.41 11.62 -16.48
N HIS A 227 -10.43 10.77 -15.45
CA HIS A 227 -11.53 9.81 -15.25
C HIS A 227 -12.87 10.49 -14.96
N PHE A 228 -12.85 11.74 -14.53
CA PHE A 228 -14.02 12.50 -14.08
C PHE A 228 -14.48 13.60 -15.04
N LEU A 229 -13.87 13.72 -16.22
CA LEU A 229 -14.20 14.79 -17.18
C LEU A 229 -15.67 14.79 -17.64
N GLN A 230 -16.34 13.64 -17.59
CA GLN A 230 -17.76 13.52 -17.92
C GLN A 230 -18.68 13.95 -16.74
N GLY A 231 -18.10 14.41 -15.65
CA GLY A 231 -18.83 14.70 -14.40
C GLY A 231 -19.10 13.45 -13.56
N ILE A 232 -19.67 13.69 -12.40
CA ILE A 232 -20.15 12.64 -11.49
C ILE A 232 -21.64 12.90 -11.25
N PRO A 233 -22.53 11.89 -11.48
CA PRO A 233 -23.93 12.05 -11.16
C PRO A 233 -24.13 12.40 -9.68
N PRO A 234 -25.06 13.32 -9.34
CA PRO A 234 -25.29 13.74 -7.94
C PRO A 234 -25.65 12.60 -6.99
N ALA A 235 -26.20 11.53 -7.51
CA ALA A 235 -26.56 10.33 -6.74
C ALA A 235 -25.36 9.41 -6.43
N THR A 236 -24.19 9.65 -7.05
CA THR A 236 -23.00 8.81 -6.88
C THR A 236 -22.13 9.33 -5.73
N ALA A 237 -21.95 8.54 -4.70
CA ALA A 237 -21.03 8.85 -3.60
C ALA A 237 -19.56 8.77 -4.08
N SER A 238 -18.77 9.80 -3.83
CA SER A 238 -17.39 9.92 -4.31
C SER A 238 -16.40 9.63 -3.21
N PHE A 239 -15.74 8.48 -3.26
CA PHE A 239 -14.72 8.08 -2.29
C PHE A 239 -13.32 8.41 -2.83
N LEU A 240 -12.52 9.08 -2.02
CA LEU A 240 -11.14 9.44 -2.33
C LEU A 240 -10.18 8.95 -1.26
N ASP A 241 -9.02 8.43 -1.66
CA ASP A 241 -7.91 8.34 -0.71
C ASP A 241 -7.54 9.75 -0.21
N LEU A 242 -7.18 9.86 1.06
CA LEU A 242 -6.79 11.16 1.64
C LEU A 242 -5.59 11.78 0.89
N ALA A 243 -4.75 10.97 0.25
CA ALA A 243 -3.64 11.40 -0.58
C ALA A 243 -4.01 11.69 -2.06
N SER A 244 -5.29 11.61 -2.44
CA SER A 244 -5.75 11.97 -3.79
C SER A 244 -5.48 13.44 -4.13
N PRO A 245 -5.45 13.81 -5.44
CA PRO A 245 -5.14 15.18 -5.84
C PRO A 245 -6.10 16.19 -5.22
N PRO A 246 -5.60 17.26 -4.59
CA PRO A 246 -6.46 18.31 -4.03
C PRO A 246 -7.35 19.02 -5.06
N LEU A 247 -6.93 19.02 -6.32
CA LEU A 247 -7.74 19.53 -7.42
C LEU A 247 -9.04 18.71 -7.56
N LEU A 248 -8.91 17.38 -7.59
CA LEU A 248 -10.05 16.47 -7.65
C LEU A 248 -10.95 16.62 -6.41
N ALA A 249 -10.34 16.63 -5.22
CA ALA A 249 -11.07 16.80 -3.98
C ALA A 249 -11.88 18.12 -3.91
N ARG A 250 -11.39 19.19 -4.54
CA ARG A 250 -12.10 20.49 -4.63
C ARG A 250 -13.18 20.49 -5.70
N TRP A 251 -12.96 19.77 -6.78
CA TRP A 251 -13.93 19.69 -7.87
C TRP A 251 -15.18 18.89 -7.48
N LEU A 252 -15.04 17.88 -6.62
CA LEU A 252 -16.15 17.10 -6.09
C LEU A 252 -16.94 17.89 -5.03
N ALA A 253 -18.29 17.84 -5.12
CA ALA A 253 -19.16 18.57 -4.20
C ALA A 253 -19.00 18.10 -2.74
N ALA A 254 -18.99 16.79 -2.50
CA ALA A 254 -18.91 16.18 -1.17
C ALA A 254 -18.04 14.89 -1.20
N PRO A 255 -16.71 15.00 -1.33
CA PRO A 255 -15.85 13.84 -1.31
C PRO A 255 -15.83 13.17 0.07
N ILE A 256 -15.91 11.84 0.08
CA ILE A 256 -15.76 11.01 1.27
C ILE A 256 -14.31 10.50 1.30
N PHE A 257 -13.54 10.93 2.29
CA PHE A 257 -12.16 10.48 2.38
C PHE A 257 -12.06 9.13 3.10
N VAL A 258 -11.17 8.30 2.57
CA VAL A 258 -10.77 7.02 3.15
C VAL A 258 -9.27 7.03 3.44
N ALA A 259 -8.86 6.25 4.43
CA ALA A 259 -7.45 6.08 4.76
C ALA A 259 -6.91 4.79 4.16
N GLY A 260 -5.90 4.92 3.29
CA GLY A 260 -5.07 3.81 2.84
C GLY A 260 -3.94 3.48 3.81
N GLY A 261 -2.91 2.81 3.32
CA GLY A 261 -1.74 2.43 4.11
C GLY A 261 -0.77 3.54 4.48
N HIS A 262 -0.99 4.79 4.04
CA HIS A 262 -0.03 5.88 4.26
C HIS A 262 0.10 6.23 5.77
N PRO A 263 1.32 6.24 6.34
CA PRO A 263 1.51 6.44 7.77
C PRO A 263 0.88 7.73 8.30
N PHE A 264 0.98 8.84 7.57
CA PHE A 264 0.37 10.11 8.00
C PHE A 264 -1.17 10.06 7.96
N ALA A 265 -1.78 9.39 6.99
CA ALA A 265 -3.24 9.21 6.97
C ALA A 265 -3.70 8.34 8.17
N ARG A 266 -2.92 7.33 8.55
CA ARG A 266 -3.18 6.52 9.75
C ARG A 266 -3.06 7.35 11.03
N TYR A 267 -2.02 8.16 11.13
CA TYR A 267 -1.84 9.08 12.26
C TYR A 267 -3.04 10.03 12.41
N ILE A 268 -3.49 10.65 11.31
CA ILE A 268 -4.68 11.51 11.28
C ILE A 268 -5.92 10.73 11.75
N SER A 269 -6.08 9.50 11.27
CA SER A 269 -7.23 8.65 11.64
C SER A 269 -7.24 8.24 13.11
N SER A 270 -6.08 8.16 13.75
CA SER A 270 -5.93 7.79 15.16
C SER A 270 -6.02 8.98 16.10
N HIS A 271 -5.61 10.19 15.66
CA HIS A 271 -5.43 11.34 16.56
C HIS A 271 -6.35 12.53 16.29
N TRP A 272 -7.07 12.55 15.17
CA TRP A 272 -7.90 13.70 14.84
C TRP A 272 -9.27 13.33 14.25
N LEU A 273 -9.31 12.69 13.10
CA LEU A 273 -10.55 12.38 12.38
C LEU A 273 -10.56 10.91 12.01
N ARG A 274 -11.45 10.13 12.60
CA ARG A 274 -11.61 8.72 12.26
C ARG A 274 -12.03 8.58 10.78
N LEU A 275 -11.19 7.96 9.98
CA LEU A 275 -11.43 7.70 8.57
C LEU A 275 -11.67 6.20 8.34
N PRO A 276 -12.58 5.81 7.42
CA PRO A 276 -12.72 4.43 7.02
C PRO A 276 -11.40 3.90 6.45
N ARG A 277 -10.98 2.73 6.93
CA ARG A 277 -9.76 2.09 6.45
C ARG A 277 -10.09 1.11 5.33
N ILE A 278 -9.41 1.25 4.19
CA ILE A 278 -9.50 0.29 3.09
C ILE A 278 -8.11 -0.23 2.73
N ASP A 279 -8.05 -1.47 2.27
CA ASP A 279 -6.80 -2.07 1.82
C ASP A 279 -6.46 -1.57 0.40
N MET A 280 -5.35 -0.84 0.29
CA MET A 280 -4.78 -0.35 -0.97
C MET A 280 -3.47 -1.06 -1.34
N SER A 281 -3.07 -2.09 -0.60
CA SER A 281 -1.79 -2.79 -0.79
C SER A 281 -1.68 -3.51 -2.13
N GLY A 282 -2.82 -3.76 -2.79
CA GLY A 282 -2.88 -4.35 -4.13
C GLY A 282 -2.25 -3.50 -5.23
N GLY A 283 -2.05 -2.19 -5.00
CA GLY A 283 -1.45 -1.27 -5.96
C GLY A 283 -2.32 -0.96 -7.18
N ASN A 284 -3.60 -1.31 -7.14
CA ASN A 284 -4.59 -0.99 -8.17
C ASN A 284 -5.95 -0.65 -7.52
N VAL A 285 -6.75 0.13 -8.22
CA VAL A 285 -8.02 0.64 -7.70
C VAL A 285 -9.09 -0.45 -7.57
N ALA A 286 -9.05 -1.53 -8.37
CA ALA A 286 -10.01 -2.62 -8.26
C ALA A 286 -9.90 -3.39 -6.94
N HIS A 287 -8.65 -3.62 -6.48
CA HIS A 287 -8.37 -4.18 -5.16
C HIS A 287 -8.98 -3.31 -4.04
N ALA A 288 -8.69 -2.01 -4.09
CA ALA A 288 -9.21 -1.05 -3.12
C ALA A 288 -10.74 -0.94 -3.15
N ALA A 289 -11.37 -1.05 -4.33
CA ALA A 289 -12.83 -1.01 -4.48
C ALA A 289 -13.52 -2.23 -3.87
N VAL A 290 -12.92 -3.41 -3.97
CA VAL A 290 -13.40 -4.62 -3.28
C VAL A 290 -13.29 -4.46 -1.77
N SER A 291 -12.18 -3.92 -1.28
CA SER A 291 -12.02 -3.59 0.14
C SER A 291 -13.06 -2.55 0.60
N LEU A 292 -13.31 -1.50 -0.19
CA LEU A 292 -14.35 -0.52 0.10
C LEU A 292 -15.74 -1.17 0.17
N ALA A 293 -16.10 -2.02 -0.80
CA ALA A 293 -17.40 -2.72 -0.80
C ALA A 293 -17.62 -3.53 0.49
N SER A 294 -16.58 -4.22 0.97
CA SER A 294 -16.62 -4.94 2.25
C SER A 294 -16.81 -3.99 3.44
N VAL A 295 -16.12 -2.86 3.47
CA VAL A 295 -16.27 -1.82 4.52
C VAL A 295 -17.67 -1.18 4.49
N LEU A 296 -18.29 -1.10 3.30
CA LEU A 296 -19.68 -0.66 3.13
C LEU A 296 -20.71 -1.72 3.56
N GLY A 297 -20.27 -2.89 4.01
CA GLY A 297 -21.10 -3.95 4.58
C GLY A 297 -21.38 -5.13 3.66
N ALA A 298 -20.81 -5.15 2.45
CA ALA A 298 -21.04 -6.24 1.51
C ALA A 298 -20.44 -7.56 2.02
N ARG A 299 -21.29 -8.59 2.08
CA ARG A 299 -20.90 -9.99 2.35
C ARG A 299 -20.59 -10.75 1.08
N ARG A 300 -21.13 -10.30 -0.05
CA ARG A 300 -20.87 -10.83 -1.38
C ARG A 300 -20.47 -9.68 -2.31
N VAL A 301 -19.35 -9.84 -3.01
CA VAL A 301 -18.83 -8.85 -3.94
C VAL A 301 -18.60 -9.49 -5.30
N THR A 302 -19.45 -9.18 -6.27
CA THR A 302 -19.27 -9.61 -7.67
C THR A 302 -18.36 -8.62 -8.39
N VAL A 303 -17.30 -9.10 -9.04
CA VAL A 303 -16.28 -8.24 -9.67
C VAL A 303 -16.27 -8.43 -11.18
N TYR A 304 -16.51 -7.36 -11.92
CA TYR A 304 -16.47 -7.30 -13.39
C TYR A 304 -15.22 -6.53 -13.86
N GLY A 305 -14.68 -6.89 -15.01
CA GLY A 305 -13.57 -6.17 -15.63
C GLY A 305 -12.20 -6.33 -14.96
N ALA A 306 -12.02 -7.30 -14.07
CA ALA A 306 -10.75 -7.58 -13.40
C ALA A 306 -9.89 -8.55 -14.21
N ASP A 307 -9.44 -8.14 -15.40
CA ASP A 307 -8.77 -9.00 -16.37
C ASP A 307 -7.33 -9.36 -16.03
N PHE A 308 -6.60 -8.50 -15.35
CA PHE A 308 -5.16 -8.63 -15.01
C PHE A 308 -4.26 -9.05 -16.18
N CYS A 309 -4.66 -8.71 -17.39
CA CYS A 309 -3.91 -8.85 -18.63
C CYS A 309 -4.53 -7.94 -19.68
N TYR A 310 -3.98 -7.95 -20.87
CA TYR A 310 -4.50 -7.25 -22.05
C TYR A 310 -5.09 -8.27 -23.04
N PRO A 311 -6.40 -8.63 -22.93
CA PRO A 311 -7.05 -9.52 -23.88
C PRO A 311 -7.01 -8.94 -25.27
N GLU A 312 -6.49 -9.70 -26.25
CA GLU A 312 -6.36 -9.29 -27.66
C GLU A 312 -5.60 -7.96 -27.84
N GLY A 313 -4.72 -7.62 -26.89
CA GLY A 313 -3.97 -6.36 -26.90
C GLY A 313 -4.76 -5.12 -26.47
N LYS A 314 -6.01 -5.29 -26.00
CA LYS A 314 -6.84 -4.19 -25.47
C LYS A 314 -6.45 -3.88 -24.04
N ALA A 315 -6.18 -2.61 -23.73
CA ALA A 315 -5.77 -2.19 -22.40
C ALA A 315 -6.95 -2.00 -21.43
N TYR A 316 -8.05 -1.42 -21.92
CA TYR A 316 -9.21 -1.04 -21.11
C TYR A 316 -10.53 -1.26 -21.85
N ALA A 317 -11.62 -1.26 -21.10
CA ALA A 317 -12.98 -1.23 -21.62
C ALA A 317 -13.24 0.04 -22.44
N ARG A 318 -14.16 -0.06 -23.42
CA ARG A 318 -14.54 1.08 -24.27
C ARG A 318 -15.22 2.16 -23.44
N GLY A 319 -14.93 3.41 -23.79
CA GLY A 319 -15.51 4.57 -23.09
C GLY A 319 -14.70 5.07 -21.90
N THR A 320 -13.62 4.40 -21.52
CA THR A 320 -12.63 4.99 -20.60
C THR A 320 -11.96 6.20 -21.24
N TYR A 321 -11.44 7.14 -20.46
CA TYR A 321 -10.83 8.38 -20.98
C TYR A 321 -9.65 8.11 -21.93
N LEU A 322 -8.98 6.97 -21.80
CA LEU A 322 -7.86 6.59 -22.67
C LEU A 322 -8.26 6.41 -24.14
N TYR A 323 -9.50 6.00 -24.40
CA TYR A 323 -10.00 5.96 -25.77
C TYR A 323 -10.04 7.34 -26.39
N ASP A 324 -10.63 8.31 -25.70
CA ASP A 324 -10.69 9.70 -26.19
C ASP A 324 -9.29 10.30 -26.31
N TYR A 325 -8.40 10.01 -25.36
CA TYR A 325 -7.02 10.47 -25.36
C TYR A 325 -6.23 9.95 -26.58
N PHE A 326 -6.32 8.66 -26.89
CA PHE A 326 -5.63 8.10 -28.05
C PHE A 326 -6.31 8.44 -29.38
N TRP A 327 -7.62 8.64 -29.39
CA TRP A 327 -8.35 9.05 -30.59
C TRP A 327 -8.18 10.51 -30.94
N SER A 328 -8.05 11.39 -29.95
CA SER A 328 -7.88 12.82 -30.20
C SER A 328 -6.62 13.16 -31.00
N ASP A 329 -5.64 12.27 -30.94
CA ASP A 329 -4.30 12.48 -31.54
C ASP A 329 -3.93 11.39 -32.57
N GLN A 330 -4.94 10.68 -33.11
CA GLN A 330 -4.73 9.68 -34.15
C GLN A 330 -4.62 10.32 -35.54
N ASP A 331 -3.79 9.71 -36.37
CA ASP A 331 -3.69 10.01 -37.78
C ASP A 331 -3.53 8.73 -38.63
N ARG A 332 -3.44 8.87 -39.94
CA ARG A 332 -3.30 7.74 -40.86
C ARG A 332 -2.05 6.90 -40.61
N MET A 333 -0.98 7.49 -40.10
CA MET A 333 0.30 6.81 -39.82
C MET A 333 0.41 6.28 -38.39
N SER A 334 -0.40 6.82 -37.49
CA SER A 334 -0.45 6.46 -36.07
C SER A 334 -1.90 6.26 -35.60
N PRO A 335 -2.53 5.14 -36.01
CA PRO A 335 -3.90 4.83 -35.58
C PRO A 335 -4.00 4.56 -34.09
N ALA A 336 -5.18 4.79 -33.50
CA ALA A 336 -5.43 4.62 -32.08
C ALA A 336 -5.07 3.21 -31.58
N GLU A 337 -5.33 2.18 -32.39
CA GLU A 337 -5.00 0.78 -32.07
C GLU A 337 -3.50 0.55 -31.86
N ALA A 338 -2.66 1.19 -32.67
CA ALA A 338 -1.20 1.11 -32.50
C ALA A 338 -0.76 1.74 -31.18
N ARG A 339 -1.41 2.84 -30.77
CA ARG A 339 -1.14 3.51 -29.48
C ARG A 339 -1.62 2.68 -28.29
N PHE A 340 -2.81 2.08 -28.38
CA PHE A 340 -3.29 1.13 -27.37
C PHE A 340 -2.33 -0.05 -27.22
N PHE A 341 -1.87 -0.61 -28.34
CA PHE A 341 -0.94 -1.72 -28.31
C PHE A 341 0.43 -1.31 -27.74
N ALA A 342 0.95 -0.15 -28.12
CA ALA A 342 2.18 0.39 -27.55
C ALA A 342 2.05 0.65 -26.04
N PHE A 343 0.92 1.18 -25.59
CA PHE A 343 0.63 1.36 -24.18
C PHE A 343 0.61 0.01 -23.42
N ALA A 344 -0.07 -0.99 -23.98
CA ALA A 344 -0.19 -2.31 -23.34
C ALA A 344 1.13 -3.10 -23.34
N CYS A 345 1.93 -3.01 -24.40
CA CYS A 345 3.11 -3.84 -24.64
C CYS A 345 4.43 -3.11 -24.44
N GLY A 346 4.45 -1.78 -24.49
CA GLY A 346 5.63 -0.91 -24.37
C GLY A 346 6.02 -0.56 -22.94
N SER A 347 5.46 -1.23 -21.93
CA SER A 347 5.71 -0.94 -20.52
C SER A 347 7.19 -1.09 -20.16
N ILE A 348 7.70 -0.11 -19.41
CA ILE A 348 9.06 -0.09 -18.82
C ILE A 348 9.28 -1.27 -17.84
N ALA A 349 8.20 -1.86 -17.32
CA ALA A 349 8.26 -2.96 -16.35
C ALA A 349 8.58 -4.34 -16.96
N GLY A 350 8.95 -4.40 -18.23
CA GLY A 350 9.34 -5.62 -18.95
C GLY A 350 8.38 -5.96 -20.10
N PRO A 351 8.81 -6.80 -21.02
CA PRO A 351 8.02 -7.16 -22.20
C PRO A 351 6.76 -7.91 -21.83
N ALA A 352 5.65 -7.57 -22.48
CA ALA A 352 4.42 -8.30 -22.36
C ALA A 352 4.62 -9.74 -22.89
N ARG A 353 4.20 -10.73 -22.11
CA ARG A 353 4.23 -12.15 -22.52
C ARG A 353 2.94 -12.50 -23.22
N ARG A 354 3.07 -13.00 -24.45
CA ARG A 354 1.94 -13.55 -25.18
C ARG A 354 1.53 -14.89 -24.59
N GLN A 355 0.26 -15.03 -24.27
CA GLN A 355 -0.36 -16.27 -23.81
C GLN A 355 -1.56 -16.58 -24.71
N VAL A 356 -1.91 -17.87 -24.84
CA VAL A 356 -3.13 -18.29 -25.55
C VAL A 356 -3.97 -19.11 -24.59
N ARG A 357 -5.21 -18.69 -24.38
CA ARG A 357 -6.16 -19.40 -23.54
C ARG A 357 -7.50 -19.46 -24.27
N ASP A 358 -8.09 -20.65 -24.35
CA ASP A 358 -9.37 -20.92 -25.02
C ASP A 358 -9.43 -20.31 -26.45
N GLY A 359 -8.29 -20.41 -27.19
CA GLY A 359 -8.15 -19.87 -28.53
C GLY A 359 -7.94 -18.36 -28.62
N ARG A 360 -7.98 -17.62 -27.50
CA ARG A 360 -7.79 -16.17 -27.45
C ARG A 360 -6.38 -15.81 -27.03
N VAL A 361 -5.83 -14.79 -27.67
CA VAL A 361 -4.51 -14.23 -27.34
C VAL A 361 -4.66 -13.20 -26.24
N MET A 362 -3.83 -13.29 -25.20
CA MET A 362 -3.71 -12.27 -24.17
C MET A 362 -2.25 -11.91 -23.94
N TYR A 363 -2.01 -10.71 -23.45
CA TYR A 363 -0.68 -10.24 -23.09
C TYR A 363 -0.63 -9.94 -21.59
N ALA A 364 0.26 -10.61 -20.88
CA ALA A 364 0.50 -10.44 -19.45
C ALA A 364 1.82 -9.71 -19.20
N THR A 365 1.85 -8.89 -18.17
CA THR A 365 3.07 -8.20 -17.72
C THR A 365 3.37 -8.57 -16.27
N PRO A 366 4.63 -8.47 -15.81
CA PRO A 366 4.97 -8.72 -14.40
C PRO A 366 4.17 -7.86 -13.42
N VAL A 367 3.83 -6.62 -13.82
CA VAL A 367 3.01 -5.70 -12.99
C VAL A 367 1.59 -6.24 -12.83
N LEU A 368 0.95 -6.66 -13.93
CA LEU A 368 -0.42 -7.20 -13.90
C LEU A 368 -0.48 -8.54 -13.19
N ASP A 369 0.55 -9.38 -13.35
CA ASP A 369 0.67 -10.62 -12.56
C ASP A 369 0.76 -10.31 -11.05
N GLY A 370 1.60 -9.33 -10.68
CA GLY A 370 1.69 -8.88 -9.29
C GLY A 370 0.39 -8.30 -8.74
N TYR A 371 -0.39 -7.60 -9.55
CA TYR A 371 -1.72 -7.13 -9.16
C TYR A 371 -2.69 -8.28 -8.95
N ARG A 372 -2.70 -9.27 -9.83
CA ARG A 372 -3.52 -10.49 -9.70
C ARG A 372 -3.16 -11.24 -8.42
N ASP A 373 -1.89 -11.48 -8.17
CA ASP A 373 -1.46 -12.27 -7.02
C ASP A 373 -1.83 -11.59 -5.69
N ARG A 374 -1.70 -10.26 -5.61
CA ARG A 374 -2.19 -9.49 -4.45
C ARG A 374 -3.71 -9.51 -4.33
N PHE A 375 -4.43 -9.46 -5.45
CA PHE A 375 -5.88 -9.57 -5.46
C PHE A 375 -6.35 -10.95 -4.95
N LEU A 376 -5.67 -12.03 -5.33
CA LEU A 376 -5.91 -13.37 -4.78
C LEU A 376 -5.67 -13.41 -3.26
N GLY A 377 -4.61 -12.76 -2.78
CA GLY A 377 -4.35 -12.61 -1.34
C GLY A 377 -5.46 -11.84 -0.62
N LEU A 378 -6.01 -10.77 -1.22
CA LEU A 378 -7.18 -10.07 -0.69
C LEU A 378 -8.39 -10.99 -0.58
N MET A 379 -8.70 -11.74 -1.64
CA MET A 379 -9.81 -12.70 -1.63
C MET A 379 -9.68 -13.75 -0.52
N GLU A 380 -8.46 -14.01 -0.04
CA GLU A 380 -8.20 -14.93 1.08
C GLU A 380 -8.40 -14.31 2.45
N SER A 381 -8.12 -13.03 2.59
CA SER A 381 -8.09 -12.32 3.85
C SER A 381 -9.36 -11.52 4.15
N ILE A 382 -10.09 -11.09 3.11
CA ILE A 382 -11.27 -10.25 3.27
C ILE A 382 -12.48 -11.04 3.80
N ASN A 383 -13.29 -10.39 4.64
CA ASN A 383 -14.52 -10.99 5.19
C ASN A 383 -15.72 -10.81 4.25
N ALA A 384 -15.55 -11.17 2.98
CA ALA A 384 -16.59 -11.16 1.96
C ALA A 384 -16.36 -12.30 0.96
N ASP A 385 -17.43 -12.85 0.39
CA ASP A 385 -17.36 -13.78 -0.73
C ASP A 385 -17.12 -13.00 -2.02
N VAL A 386 -15.90 -13.02 -2.54
CA VAL A 386 -15.52 -12.30 -3.76
C VAL A 386 -15.67 -13.22 -4.97
N ILE A 387 -16.54 -12.83 -5.90
CA ILE A 387 -16.92 -13.60 -7.08
C ILE A 387 -16.46 -12.86 -8.34
N PRO A 388 -15.24 -13.15 -8.85
CA PRO A 388 -14.81 -12.61 -10.13
C PRO A 388 -15.67 -13.20 -11.27
N VAL A 389 -16.19 -12.32 -12.14
CA VAL A 389 -16.92 -12.74 -13.33
C VAL A 389 -15.92 -13.12 -14.42
N PRO A 390 -16.00 -14.33 -14.97
CA PRO A 390 -15.11 -14.74 -16.06
C PRO A 390 -15.28 -13.84 -17.28
N GLY A 391 -14.15 -13.35 -17.81
CA GLY A 391 -14.10 -12.57 -19.04
C GLY A 391 -13.00 -13.08 -19.96
N GLY A 392 -12.47 -12.21 -20.81
CA GLY A 392 -11.31 -12.52 -21.66
C GLY A 392 -9.97 -12.52 -20.96
N GLY A 393 -9.94 -12.25 -19.64
CA GLY A 393 -8.74 -12.06 -18.83
C GLY A 393 -8.13 -13.33 -18.24
N GLN A 394 -7.17 -13.13 -17.33
CA GLN A 394 -6.59 -14.23 -16.55
C GLN A 394 -7.64 -14.84 -15.62
N ALA A 395 -7.63 -16.18 -15.47
CA ALA A 395 -8.58 -16.83 -14.58
C ALA A 395 -8.32 -16.43 -13.13
N LEU A 396 -9.39 -16.02 -12.48
CA LEU A 396 -9.45 -15.90 -11.04
C LEU A 396 -10.30 -17.06 -10.50
N PRO A 397 -9.83 -17.80 -9.50
CA PRO A 397 -10.61 -18.88 -8.93
C PRO A 397 -11.86 -18.32 -8.24
N ARG A 398 -13.00 -19.00 -8.44
CA ARG A 398 -14.18 -18.75 -7.61
C ARG A 398 -13.88 -19.32 -6.23
N ARG A 399 -13.91 -18.55 -5.19
CA ARG A 399 -13.83 -19.05 -3.82
C ARG A 399 -15.22 -19.06 -3.20
N GLY A 400 -15.79 -20.24 -3.03
CA GLY A 400 -16.82 -20.48 -2.03
C GLY A 400 -16.11 -20.66 -0.69
N GLY A 401 -15.84 -19.58 0.03
CA GLY A 401 -15.33 -19.63 1.40
C GLY A 401 -16.52 -19.63 2.34
N ALA A 402 -16.56 -20.55 3.31
CA ALA A 402 -17.38 -20.35 4.49
C ALA A 402 -16.96 -19.01 5.10
N LEU A 403 -17.91 -18.07 5.22
CA LEU A 403 -17.73 -16.82 5.92
C LEU A 403 -17.07 -17.16 7.25
N ARG A 404 -15.81 -16.74 7.44
CA ARG A 404 -15.14 -16.91 8.71
C ARG A 404 -15.97 -16.12 9.73
N ALA A 405 -16.37 -16.77 10.79
CA ALA A 405 -16.97 -16.14 11.97
C ALA A 405 -15.90 -15.34 12.75
N GLN A 406 -15.08 -14.54 12.06
CA GLN A 406 -14.21 -13.56 12.68
C GLN A 406 -14.95 -12.23 12.72
N GLU A 407 -14.81 -11.55 13.85
CA GLU A 407 -15.42 -10.26 14.13
C GLU A 407 -15.41 -9.39 12.87
N GLN A 408 -16.57 -9.06 12.40
CA GLN A 408 -16.81 -8.17 11.31
C GLN A 408 -16.02 -6.89 11.59
N ALA A 409 -15.17 -6.45 10.64
CA ALA A 409 -15.00 -5.02 10.44
C ALA A 409 -16.42 -4.52 10.12
N SER A 410 -17.15 -4.29 11.17
CA SER A 410 -18.58 -4.07 11.09
C SER A 410 -18.78 -2.69 10.50
N ALA A 411 -19.95 -2.46 9.93
CA ALA A 411 -20.49 -1.12 9.72
C ALA A 411 -20.38 -0.22 10.99
N ALA A 412 -20.02 -0.78 12.13
CA ALA A 412 -19.64 -0.10 13.37
C ALA A 412 -18.32 0.67 13.29
N ASP A 413 -17.40 0.33 12.36
CA ASP A 413 -16.14 1.04 12.17
C ASP A 413 -16.23 2.25 11.24
N TRP A 414 -17.40 2.47 10.64
CA TRP A 414 -17.63 3.68 9.87
C TRP A 414 -17.81 4.89 10.80
N PRO A 415 -17.14 6.04 10.53
CA PRO A 415 -17.29 7.24 11.33
C PRO A 415 -18.77 7.65 11.41
N LYS A 416 -19.27 7.84 12.62
CA LYS A 416 -20.61 8.36 12.85
C LYS A 416 -20.56 9.90 12.79
N ALA A 417 -21.68 10.55 12.53
CA ALA A 417 -21.77 12.02 12.62
C ALA A 417 -21.36 12.55 14.00
N THR A 418 -21.44 11.70 15.04
CA THR A 418 -20.98 11.98 16.41
C THR A 418 -19.46 11.96 16.57
N ASP A 419 -18.72 11.43 15.60
CA ASP A 419 -17.26 11.33 15.61
C ASP A 419 -16.62 12.56 14.95
N ALA A 420 -17.31 13.71 14.98
CA ALA A 420 -16.73 14.98 14.52
C ALA A 420 -15.47 15.30 15.33
N PRO A 421 -14.40 15.79 14.68
CA PRO A 421 -13.17 16.09 15.37
C PRO A 421 -13.38 17.21 16.41
N GLU A 422 -12.75 17.07 17.58
CA GLU A 422 -12.82 18.04 18.68
C GLU A 422 -12.13 19.37 18.34
N SER A 423 -11.18 19.34 17.40
CA SER A 423 -10.42 20.52 16.97
C SER A 423 -10.54 20.73 15.45
N SER A 424 -10.33 21.96 15.02
CA SER A 424 -10.27 22.29 13.60
C SER A 424 -9.03 21.66 12.95
N TRP A 425 -9.07 21.41 11.63
CA TRP A 425 -7.92 20.90 10.88
C TRP A 425 -6.67 21.80 11.01
N ARG A 426 -6.84 23.11 11.22
CA ARG A 426 -5.73 24.04 11.45
C ARG A 426 -5.09 23.86 12.82
N GLU A 427 -5.88 23.67 13.85
CA GLU A 427 -5.40 23.38 15.21
C GLU A 427 -4.66 22.06 15.23
N PHE A 428 -5.25 21.01 14.65
CA PHE A 428 -4.59 19.72 14.52
C PHE A 428 -3.23 19.80 13.78
N LEU A 429 -3.18 20.46 12.61
CA LEU A 429 -1.93 20.64 11.88
C LEU A 429 -0.91 21.49 12.63
N SER A 430 -1.35 22.48 13.41
CA SER A 430 -0.47 23.31 14.23
C SER A 430 0.15 22.49 15.37
N GLU A 431 -0.65 21.63 16.00
CA GLU A 431 -0.17 20.71 17.03
C GLU A 431 0.77 19.64 16.45
N TYR A 432 0.41 19.01 15.32
CA TYR A 432 1.27 18.09 14.60
C TYR A 432 2.61 18.74 14.23
N ALA A 433 2.60 19.97 13.69
CA ALA A 433 3.82 20.70 13.36
C ALA A 433 4.70 20.93 14.58
N ARG A 434 4.11 21.32 15.71
CA ARG A 434 4.86 21.46 16.98
C ARG A 434 5.44 20.14 17.43
N SER A 435 4.68 19.05 17.35
CA SER A 435 5.13 17.72 17.76
C SER A 435 6.30 17.23 16.93
N ILE A 436 6.26 17.36 15.59
CA ILE A 436 7.41 16.95 14.75
C ILE A 436 8.60 17.91 14.85
N GLU A 437 8.40 19.18 15.19
CA GLU A 437 9.49 20.15 15.41
C GLU A 437 10.27 19.82 16.68
N LEU A 438 9.59 19.39 17.73
CA LEU A 438 10.18 19.06 19.03
C LEU A 438 10.67 17.62 19.14
N LEU A 439 10.46 16.79 18.11
CA LEU A 439 10.90 15.40 18.10
C LEU A 439 12.41 15.31 18.32
N PRO A 440 12.88 14.48 19.29
CA PRO A 440 14.30 14.17 19.43
C PRO A 440 14.81 13.42 18.20
N ALA A 441 16.14 13.28 18.06
CA ALA A 441 16.71 12.48 16.99
C ALA A 441 16.16 11.05 16.99
N PHE A 442 15.90 10.50 15.80
CA PHE A 442 15.37 9.15 15.66
C PHE A 442 16.29 8.11 16.31
N SER A 443 15.70 7.24 17.11
CA SER A 443 16.34 6.05 17.69
C SER A 443 15.39 4.87 17.60
N PRO A 444 15.89 3.64 17.33
CA PRO A 444 15.08 2.42 17.48
C PRO A 444 14.50 2.25 18.89
N ALA A 445 15.15 2.85 19.90
CA ALA A 445 14.72 2.84 21.30
C ALA A 445 13.71 3.96 21.65
N SER A 446 13.37 4.85 20.70
CA SER A 446 12.39 5.91 20.97
C SER A 446 11.04 5.34 21.41
N PRO A 447 10.33 6.03 22.34
CA PRO A 447 8.98 5.65 22.75
C PRO A 447 8.02 5.57 21.56
N GLU A 448 6.96 4.77 21.68
CA GLU A 448 5.99 4.55 20.62
C GLU A 448 5.42 5.85 20.03
N PRO A 449 5.00 6.88 20.82
CA PRO A 449 4.48 8.12 20.26
C PRO A 449 5.49 8.86 19.36
N GLU A 450 6.77 8.85 19.73
CA GLU A 450 7.83 9.46 18.91
C GLU A 450 8.08 8.67 17.62
N ARG A 451 8.10 7.34 17.71
CA ARG A 451 8.24 6.46 16.54
C ARG A 451 7.08 6.65 15.56
N GLU A 452 5.85 6.74 16.07
CA GLU A 452 4.66 6.98 15.24
C GLU A 452 4.79 8.29 14.46
N LEU A 453 5.22 9.38 15.12
CA LEU A 453 5.46 10.67 14.46
C LEU A 453 6.57 10.55 13.39
N TRP A 454 7.69 9.90 13.71
CA TRP A 454 8.74 9.66 12.73
C TRP A 454 8.26 8.83 11.53
N HIS A 455 7.40 7.84 11.76
CA HIS A 455 6.82 7.03 10.70
C HIS A 455 6.00 7.86 9.72
N THR A 456 5.34 8.95 10.16
CA THR A 456 4.61 9.85 9.25
C THR A 456 5.52 10.48 8.19
N LEU A 457 6.80 10.63 8.49
CA LEU A 457 7.81 11.27 7.64
C LEU A 457 8.58 10.29 6.74
N LEU A 458 8.48 8.98 6.97
CA LEU A 458 9.24 7.96 6.21
C LEU A 458 9.03 8.04 4.69
N PRO A 459 7.80 8.19 4.16
CA PRO A 459 7.62 8.33 2.71
C PRO A 459 8.28 9.58 2.14
N VAL A 460 8.31 10.68 2.91
CA VAL A 460 9.02 11.91 2.53
C VAL A 460 10.52 11.68 2.54
N ALA A 461 11.06 11.00 3.58
CA ALA A 461 12.47 10.64 3.67
C ALA A 461 12.90 9.72 2.51
N ALA A 462 12.07 8.76 2.13
CA ALA A 462 12.33 7.91 0.96
C ALA A 462 12.48 8.75 -0.33
N ARG A 463 11.64 9.78 -0.50
CA ARG A 463 11.76 10.70 -1.63
C ARG A 463 13.03 11.55 -1.55
N VAL A 464 13.40 12.02 -0.37
CA VAL A 464 14.64 12.78 -0.12
C VAL A 464 15.87 11.94 -0.49
N VAL A 465 15.88 10.66 -0.12
CA VAL A 465 16.95 9.72 -0.51
C VAL A 465 17.03 9.58 -2.04
N LYS A 466 15.89 9.45 -2.72
CA LYS A 466 15.85 9.39 -4.19
C LYS A 466 16.37 10.68 -4.86
N GLU A 467 16.23 11.81 -4.20
CA GLU A 467 16.74 13.12 -4.67
C GLU A 467 18.25 13.32 -4.42
N GLY A 468 18.93 12.32 -3.87
CA GLY A 468 20.38 12.29 -3.75
C GLY A 468 20.93 12.34 -2.33
N GLN A 469 20.08 12.38 -1.29
CA GLN A 469 20.55 12.24 0.09
C GLN A 469 20.93 10.79 0.40
N VAL A 470 21.92 10.63 1.27
CA VAL A 470 22.29 9.31 1.78
C VAL A 470 21.23 8.84 2.78
N PRO A 471 20.78 7.56 2.73
CA PRO A 471 19.92 7.01 3.77
C PRO A 471 20.52 7.22 5.15
N GLY A 472 19.71 7.71 6.09
CA GLY A 472 20.19 7.98 7.43
C GLY A 472 19.41 9.07 8.17
N PRO A 473 19.86 9.43 9.38
CA PRO A 473 19.24 10.50 10.16
C PRO A 473 19.15 11.83 9.39
N GLY A 474 20.12 12.15 8.54
CA GLY A 474 20.12 13.38 7.73
C GLY A 474 18.96 13.44 6.72
N ALA A 475 18.61 12.30 6.09
CA ALA A 475 17.46 12.23 5.18
C ALA A 475 16.14 12.43 5.94
N LEU A 476 16.06 11.93 7.17
CA LEU A 476 14.88 12.07 8.02
C LEU A 476 14.72 13.51 8.52
N GLU A 477 15.82 14.18 8.90
CA GLU A 477 15.82 15.60 9.28
C GLU A 477 15.42 16.52 8.10
N GLU A 478 15.88 16.22 6.90
CA GLU A 478 15.47 16.93 5.69
C GLU A 478 13.97 16.71 5.43
N ALA A 479 13.48 15.49 5.60
CA ALA A 479 12.06 15.17 5.49
C ALA A 479 11.22 15.97 6.51
N ARG A 480 11.70 16.06 7.77
CA ARG A 480 11.07 16.86 8.83
C ARG A 480 10.99 18.33 8.43
N ARG A 481 12.08 18.92 8.01
CA ARG A 481 12.14 20.33 7.58
C ARG A 481 11.17 20.62 6.44
N TRP A 482 11.21 19.80 5.39
CA TRP A 482 10.32 19.93 4.24
C TRP A 482 8.83 19.82 4.64
N SER A 483 8.51 18.86 5.51
CA SER A 483 7.15 18.63 5.99
C SER A 483 6.64 19.80 6.82
N LEU A 484 7.47 20.36 7.71
CA LEU A 484 7.15 21.56 8.49
C LEU A 484 6.85 22.76 7.60
N GLU A 485 7.68 23.02 6.60
CA GLU A 485 7.45 24.10 5.63
C GLU A 485 6.11 23.93 4.92
N ARG A 486 5.80 22.69 4.50
CA ARG A 486 4.55 22.38 3.81
C ARG A 486 3.33 22.61 4.68
N VAL A 487 3.35 22.11 5.91
CA VAL A 487 2.26 22.28 6.88
C VAL A 487 2.05 23.77 7.20
N ARG A 488 3.12 24.50 7.53
CA ARG A 488 3.05 25.94 7.85
C ARG A 488 2.46 26.76 6.71
N ARG A 489 2.87 26.46 5.47
CA ARG A 489 2.30 27.13 4.28
C ARG A 489 0.80 26.96 4.19
N VAL A 490 0.29 25.72 4.34
CA VAL A 490 -1.14 25.42 4.22
C VAL A 490 -1.95 26.07 5.36
N ILE A 491 -1.40 26.12 6.59
CA ILE A 491 -2.06 26.81 7.71
C ILE A 491 -2.20 28.33 7.44
N GLN A 492 -1.20 28.94 6.79
CA GLN A 492 -1.16 30.40 6.52
C GLN A 492 -2.01 30.80 5.32
N GLU A 493 -2.32 29.91 4.40
CA GLU A 493 -3.15 30.19 3.24
C GLU A 493 -4.58 30.60 3.67
N LYS A 494 -4.94 31.86 3.47
CA LYS A 494 -6.18 32.54 3.97
C LYS A 494 -7.47 32.08 3.29
N SER A 495 -7.48 31.23 2.36
CA SER A 495 -8.61 30.52 1.72
C SER A 495 -8.04 29.83 0.49
N ILE A 496 -8.19 28.55 0.40
CA ILE A 496 -8.08 27.86 -0.89
C ILE A 496 -9.41 28.21 -1.61
N PRO A 497 -9.43 29.04 -2.69
CA PRO A 497 -10.68 29.42 -3.32
C PRO A 497 -11.47 28.19 -3.74
N ALA A 498 -12.75 28.16 -3.42
CA ALA A 498 -13.69 27.22 -4.01
C ALA A 498 -13.70 27.49 -5.52
N TYR A 499 -13.56 26.46 -6.35
CA TYR A 499 -13.87 26.61 -7.76
C TYR A 499 -15.34 26.97 -7.90
N PRO A 500 -15.71 27.86 -8.84
CA PRO A 500 -17.11 28.18 -9.06
C PRO A 500 -17.84 26.88 -9.41
N THR A 501 -18.90 26.58 -8.67
CA THR A 501 -19.87 25.56 -9.05
C THR A 501 -20.39 25.98 -10.43
N ASN A 502 -20.31 25.05 -11.40
CA ASN A 502 -20.99 25.21 -12.67
C ASN A 502 -22.51 25.16 -12.45
N ASP A 503 -23.07 26.22 -11.90
CA ASP A 503 -24.47 26.57 -12.08
C ASP A 503 -24.57 27.19 -13.47
N SER A 504 -24.68 26.37 -14.49
CA SER A 504 -25.10 26.79 -15.81
C SER A 504 -26.61 26.70 -15.86
N PRO A 505 -27.32 27.82 -15.95
CA PRO A 505 -28.71 27.81 -16.39
C PRO A 505 -28.73 27.78 -17.91
N GLY A 506 -29.54 26.89 -18.46
CA GLY A 506 -30.00 26.93 -19.86
C GLY A 506 -29.63 25.71 -20.68
#